data_62f6e2fb131755abdaeb5aa49ebca06b
#
_entry.id   62f6e2fb131755abdaeb5aa49ebca06b
#
_cell.length_a   1.000
_cell.length_b   1.000
_cell.length_c   1.000
_cell.angle_alpha   90.00
_cell.angle_beta   90.00
_cell.angle_gamma   90.00
#
_symmetry.space_group_name_H-M   'P 1'
#
loop_
_entity.id
_entity.type
_entity.pdbx_description
1 polymer ?
#
loop_
_entity_poly.entity_id
_entity_poly.type
_entity_poly.pdbx_seq_one_letter_code
_entity_poly.pdbx_strand_id
1 'polypeptide(L)'
;MLKTARSAEFQTVEGRKKAYDTMQREGIDALVIIGGNGSITGARIFAEEYDVPCIGLPGTIDNDLYGTDFTIGYDTALNTIVECVDKIRDTATSHDRIFFVEVMGRDAGFLAQNSAIASGAEAAIIPEDRTDVDQLEKFIGRGFRKTKNSSIVIVSESPKDGGAMHYAERVKKEYPQYDVRVTILGHLQRGGSPSAYDLSLIHI
;
A
#
# COMPACT_ATOMS: atom_id res chain seq x y z
N MET A 1 3.49 -20.18 -13.61
CA MET A 1 3.44 -18.91 -12.87
C MET A 1 4.80 -18.27 -12.92
N LEU A 2 4.90 -17.03 -13.34
CA LEU A 2 6.14 -16.26 -13.31
C LEU A 2 6.51 -15.96 -11.86
N LYS A 3 7.78 -16.14 -11.51
CA LYS A 3 8.30 -15.80 -10.18
C LYS A 3 8.94 -14.43 -10.23
N THR A 4 8.88 -13.71 -9.10
CA THR A 4 9.58 -12.45 -8.92
C THR A 4 10.49 -12.53 -7.71
N ALA A 5 11.58 -11.77 -7.72
CA ALA A 5 12.49 -11.62 -6.61
C ALA A 5 13.17 -10.26 -6.66
N ARG A 6 13.62 -9.77 -5.50
CA ARG A 6 14.54 -8.64 -5.46
C ARG A 6 15.93 -9.14 -5.82
N SER A 7 16.60 -8.46 -6.75
CA SER A 7 17.98 -8.77 -7.13
C SER A 7 18.91 -7.67 -6.63
N ALA A 8 19.64 -7.94 -5.55
CA ALA A 8 20.69 -7.04 -5.08
C ALA A 8 21.83 -6.94 -6.12
N GLU A 9 22.11 -8.04 -6.82
CA GLU A 9 23.13 -8.08 -7.86
C GLU A 9 22.84 -7.11 -9.02
N PHE A 10 21.57 -6.99 -9.43
CA PHE A 10 21.18 -6.05 -10.50
C PHE A 10 21.39 -4.58 -10.14
N GLN A 11 21.51 -4.26 -8.86
CA GLN A 11 21.82 -2.89 -8.41
C GLN A 11 23.28 -2.49 -8.68
N THR A 12 24.16 -3.45 -8.96
CA THR A 12 25.56 -3.22 -9.28
C THR A 12 25.78 -3.15 -10.80
N VAL A 13 26.83 -2.44 -11.22
CA VAL A 13 27.23 -2.37 -12.65
C VAL A 13 27.57 -3.76 -13.19
N GLU A 14 28.30 -4.56 -12.39
CA GLU A 14 28.71 -5.92 -12.76
C GLU A 14 27.51 -6.85 -12.93
N GLY A 15 26.51 -6.72 -12.07
CA GLY A 15 25.28 -7.51 -12.15
C GLY A 15 24.44 -7.15 -13.36
N ARG A 16 24.33 -5.87 -13.71
CA ARG A 16 23.67 -5.44 -14.94
C ARG A 16 24.42 -5.87 -16.18
N LYS A 17 25.78 -5.86 -16.14
CA LYS A 17 26.59 -6.41 -17.24
C LYS A 17 26.32 -7.89 -17.47
N LYS A 18 26.26 -8.70 -16.42
CA LYS A 18 25.88 -10.13 -16.52
C LYS A 18 24.48 -10.33 -17.12
N ALA A 19 23.52 -9.47 -16.73
CA ALA A 19 22.19 -9.51 -17.27
C ALA A 19 22.20 -9.22 -18.78
N TYR A 20 22.94 -8.20 -19.22
CA TYR A 20 23.11 -7.86 -20.62
C TYR A 20 23.78 -9.01 -21.40
N ASP A 21 24.86 -9.60 -20.89
CA ASP A 21 25.54 -10.72 -21.54
C ASP A 21 24.60 -11.94 -21.66
N THR A 22 23.74 -12.13 -20.68
CA THR A 22 22.71 -13.17 -20.75
C THR A 22 21.68 -12.89 -21.83
N MET A 23 21.20 -11.66 -21.95
CA MET A 23 20.27 -11.26 -23.02
C MET A 23 20.89 -11.52 -24.40
N GLN A 24 22.14 -11.13 -24.61
CA GLN A 24 22.84 -11.34 -25.86
C GLN A 24 22.97 -12.83 -26.20
N ARG A 25 23.32 -13.64 -25.21
CA ARG A 25 23.44 -15.09 -25.38
C ARG A 25 22.11 -15.76 -25.73
N GLU A 26 21.02 -15.33 -25.14
CA GLU A 26 19.67 -15.88 -25.33
C GLU A 26 18.92 -15.23 -26.53
N GLY A 27 19.52 -14.25 -27.21
CA GLY A 27 18.92 -13.56 -28.34
C GLY A 27 17.70 -12.69 -27.94
N ILE A 28 17.77 -12.03 -26.80
CA ILE A 28 16.71 -11.13 -26.30
C ILE A 28 17.03 -9.71 -26.70
N ASP A 29 16.17 -9.08 -27.50
CA ASP A 29 16.39 -7.74 -28.06
C ASP A 29 15.74 -6.61 -27.25
N ALA A 30 14.72 -6.91 -26.45
CA ALA A 30 13.98 -5.90 -25.68
C ALA A 30 13.41 -6.50 -24.41
N LEU A 31 13.06 -5.64 -23.44
CA LEU A 31 12.48 -6.05 -22.15
C LEU A 31 11.13 -5.38 -21.91
N VAL A 32 10.18 -6.16 -21.39
CA VAL A 32 8.95 -5.66 -20.78
C VAL A 32 9.04 -5.90 -19.28
N ILE A 33 9.02 -4.84 -18.52
CA ILE A 33 9.16 -4.86 -17.06
C ILE A 33 7.81 -4.57 -16.41
N ILE A 34 7.30 -5.49 -15.61
CA ILE A 34 6.09 -5.30 -14.82
C ILE A 34 6.51 -5.12 -13.36
N GLY A 35 6.28 -3.92 -12.81
CA GLY A 35 6.70 -3.66 -11.44
C GLY A 35 6.52 -2.22 -10.98
N GLY A 36 6.93 -1.94 -9.75
CA GLY A 36 6.90 -0.61 -9.15
C GLY A 36 8.17 0.22 -9.40
N ASN A 37 8.33 1.30 -8.63
CA ASN A 37 9.42 2.29 -8.75
C ASN A 37 10.82 1.66 -8.93
N GLY A 38 11.17 0.70 -8.10
CA GLY A 38 12.51 0.09 -8.16
C GLY A 38 12.76 -0.67 -9.48
N SER A 39 11.76 -1.39 -9.98
CA SER A 39 11.87 -2.15 -11.23
C SER A 39 11.95 -1.22 -12.44
N ILE A 40 11.13 -0.18 -12.49
CA ILE A 40 11.12 0.80 -13.59
C ILE A 40 12.41 1.64 -13.59
N THR A 41 12.89 2.04 -12.42
CA THR A 41 14.18 2.73 -12.29
C THR A 41 15.34 1.85 -12.76
N GLY A 42 15.34 0.58 -12.37
CA GLY A 42 16.35 -0.39 -12.83
C GLY A 42 16.32 -0.60 -14.33
N ALA A 43 15.13 -0.66 -14.93
CA ALA A 43 14.95 -0.76 -16.38
C ALA A 43 15.49 0.47 -17.12
N ARG A 44 15.21 1.68 -16.60
CA ARG A 44 15.73 2.93 -17.17
C ARG A 44 17.26 2.96 -17.17
N ILE A 45 17.88 2.66 -16.03
CA ILE A 45 19.34 2.62 -15.91
C ILE A 45 19.93 1.59 -16.89
N PHE A 46 19.31 0.40 -16.98
CA PHE A 46 19.77 -0.66 -17.86
C PHE A 46 19.64 -0.28 -19.34
N ALA A 47 18.55 0.38 -19.73
CA ALA A 47 18.36 0.90 -21.08
C ALA A 47 19.41 1.95 -21.44
N GLU A 48 19.72 2.88 -20.51
CA GLU A 48 20.74 3.92 -20.69
C GLU A 48 22.16 3.36 -20.80
N GLU A 49 22.48 2.31 -20.02
CA GLU A 49 23.82 1.69 -20.02
C GLU A 49 24.11 0.81 -21.25
N TYR A 50 23.10 0.12 -21.79
CA TYR A 50 23.29 -0.92 -22.80
C TYR A 50 22.48 -0.71 -24.10
N ASP A 51 21.79 0.42 -24.21
CA ASP A 51 20.93 0.74 -25.37
C ASP A 51 19.88 -0.36 -25.66
N VAL A 52 19.32 -0.96 -24.58
CA VAL A 52 18.29 -2.00 -24.66
C VAL A 52 16.91 -1.37 -24.58
N PRO A 53 16.02 -1.57 -25.57
CA PRO A 53 14.65 -1.10 -25.49
C PRO A 53 13.92 -1.72 -24.29
N CYS A 54 13.36 -0.87 -23.42
CA CYS A 54 12.63 -1.28 -22.23
C CYS A 54 11.25 -0.62 -22.20
N ILE A 55 10.21 -1.41 -21.90
CA ILE A 55 8.85 -0.91 -21.64
C ILE A 55 8.47 -1.28 -20.21
N GLY A 56 8.11 -0.26 -19.41
CA GLY A 56 7.65 -0.44 -18.03
C GLY A 56 6.13 -0.48 -17.94
N LEU A 57 5.58 -1.49 -17.28
CA LEU A 57 4.17 -1.58 -16.92
C LEU A 57 4.03 -1.37 -15.40
N PRO A 58 3.16 -0.45 -14.95
CA PRO A 58 3.10 -0.02 -13.55
C PRO A 58 2.38 -1.05 -12.67
N GLY A 59 3.07 -2.11 -12.27
CA GLY A 59 2.57 -3.20 -11.42
C GLY A 59 2.93 -3.00 -9.96
N THR A 60 2.10 -2.26 -9.22
CA THR A 60 2.25 -2.03 -7.77
C THR A 60 0.90 -1.72 -7.14
N ILE A 61 0.72 -2.08 -5.86
CA ILE A 61 -0.49 -1.73 -5.09
C ILE A 61 -0.42 -0.34 -4.47
N ASP A 62 0.77 0.28 -4.40
CA ASP A 62 0.98 1.54 -3.67
C ASP A 62 0.44 2.77 -4.42
N ASN A 63 0.22 2.65 -5.73
CA ASN A 63 -0.23 3.72 -6.64
C ASN A 63 0.63 4.99 -6.58
N ASP A 64 1.93 4.82 -6.35
CA ASP A 64 2.91 5.87 -6.08
C ASP A 64 3.82 6.22 -7.27
N LEU A 65 3.49 5.73 -8.48
CA LEU A 65 4.29 5.95 -9.68
C LEU A 65 3.92 7.27 -10.37
N TYR A 66 4.92 8.12 -10.56
CA TYR A 66 4.74 9.34 -11.36
C TYR A 66 4.49 9.02 -12.83
N GLY A 67 3.52 9.70 -13.43
CA GLY A 67 3.21 9.57 -14.87
C GLY A 67 2.12 8.54 -15.21
N THR A 68 1.48 7.96 -14.20
CA THR A 68 0.27 7.16 -14.37
C THR A 68 -0.77 7.53 -13.31
N ASP A 69 -2.05 7.50 -13.65
CA ASP A 69 -3.13 7.76 -12.71
C ASP A 69 -3.43 6.53 -11.85
N PHE A 70 -3.25 5.33 -12.43
CA PHE A 70 -3.53 4.07 -11.77
C PHE A 70 -2.43 3.05 -12.04
N THR A 71 -2.14 2.25 -11.03
CA THR A 71 -1.21 1.14 -11.11
C THR A 71 -1.95 -0.20 -11.04
N ILE A 72 -1.44 -1.19 -11.77
CA ILE A 72 -2.02 -2.54 -11.83
C ILE A 72 -1.87 -3.22 -10.46
N GLY A 73 -2.99 -3.61 -9.87
CA GLY A 73 -3.08 -4.24 -8.56
C GLY A 73 -3.60 -3.33 -7.45
N TYR A 74 -3.64 -2.03 -7.66
CA TYR A 74 -4.13 -1.07 -6.68
C TYR A 74 -5.61 -1.25 -6.34
N ASP A 75 -6.48 -1.34 -7.35
CA ASP A 75 -7.91 -1.50 -7.16
C ASP A 75 -8.25 -2.85 -6.49
N THR A 76 -7.55 -3.91 -6.87
CA THR A 76 -7.69 -5.22 -6.21
C THR A 76 -7.31 -5.16 -4.73
N ALA A 77 -6.21 -4.48 -4.40
CA ALA A 77 -5.78 -4.29 -3.01
C ALA A 77 -6.81 -3.47 -2.22
N LEU A 78 -7.35 -2.42 -2.82
CA LEU A 78 -8.40 -1.59 -2.22
C LEU A 78 -9.66 -2.43 -1.89
N ASN A 79 -10.13 -3.24 -2.82
CA ASN A 79 -11.28 -4.14 -2.60
C ASN A 79 -11.00 -5.14 -1.47
N THR A 80 -9.79 -5.70 -1.41
CA THR A 80 -9.38 -6.60 -0.31
C THR A 80 -9.42 -5.89 1.04
N ILE A 81 -8.95 -4.65 1.11
CA ILE A 81 -8.99 -3.86 2.36
C ILE A 81 -10.44 -3.61 2.78
N VAL A 82 -11.30 -3.17 1.87
CA VAL A 82 -12.72 -2.89 2.16
C VAL A 82 -13.40 -4.14 2.69
N GLU A 83 -13.21 -5.30 2.05
CA GLU A 83 -13.76 -6.58 2.52
C GLU A 83 -13.27 -6.94 3.93
N CYS A 84 -12.00 -6.72 4.24
CA CYS A 84 -11.45 -6.97 5.57
C CYS A 84 -12.04 -6.01 6.61
N VAL A 85 -12.19 -4.72 6.27
CA VAL A 85 -12.77 -3.72 7.17
C VAL A 85 -14.23 -4.02 7.46
N ASP A 86 -15.00 -4.48 6.49
CA ASP A 86 -16.40 -4.88 6.70
C ASP A 86 -16.50 -6.06 7.70
N LYS A 87 -15.64 -7.08 7.57
CA LYS A 87 -15.56 -8.17 8.53
C LYS A 87 -15.16 -7.71 9.94
N ILE A 88 -14.27 -6.73 10.05
CA ILE A 88 -13.89 -6.14 11.33
C ILE A 88 -15.07 -5.36 11.91
N ARG A 89 -15.82 -4.64 11.08
CA ARG A 89 -16.98 -3.85 11.49
C ARG A 89 -18.07 -4.72 12.11
N ASP A 90 -18.35 -5.87 11.54
CA ASP A 90 -19.32 -6.84 12.09
C ASP A 90 -18.94 -7.25 13.53
N THR A 91 -17.63 -7.41 13.78
CA THR A 91 -17.12 -7.75 15.11
C THR A 91 -17.07 -6.54 16.06
N ALA A 92 -16.85 -5.36 15.51
CA ALA A 92 -16.66 -4.11 16.28
C ALA A 92 -17.96 -3.62 16.94
N THR A 93 -19.11 -3.88 16.30
CA THR A 93 -20.42 -3.32 16.74
C THR A 93 -20.89 -3.81 18.12
N SER A 94 -20.27 -4.82 18.68
CA SER A 94 -20.70 -5.43 19.95
C SER A 94 -20.16 -4.75 21.21
N HIS A 95 -19.21 -3.78 21.11
CA HIS A 95 -18.57 -3.11 22.26
C HIS A 95 -18.02 -1.75 21.83
N ASP A 96 -17.84 -0.82 22.79
CA ASP A 96 -17.19 0.49 22.59
C ASP A 96 -15.69 0.32 22.27
N ARG A 97 -15.37 -0.16 21.05
CA ARG A 97 -14.02 -0.48 20.62
C ARG A 97 -13.53 0.46 19.55
N ILE A 98 -12.23 0.78 19.63
CA ILE A 98 -11.49 1.45 18.57
C ILE A 98 -10.62 0.41 17.87
N PHE A 99 -10.80 0.27 16.57
CA PHE A 99 -9.96 -0.56 15.73
C PHE A 99 -9.01 0.30 14.91
N PHE A 100 -7.71 0.11 15.09
CA PHE A 100 -6.70 0.61 14.17
C PHE A 100 -6.39 -0.50 13.15
N VAL A 101 -6.68 -0.23 11.87
CA VAL A 101 -6.43 -1.16 10.77
C VAL A 101 -5.27 -0.64 9.94
N GLU A 102 -4.13 -1.34 10.01
CA GLU A 102 -2.95 -0.98 9.23
C GLU A 102 -3.03 -1.55 7.82
N VAL A 103 -2.78 -0.68 6.86
CA VAL A 103 -2.76 -1.01 5.43
C VAL A 103 -1.40 -0.67 4.83
N MET A 104 -1.04 -1.39 3.77
CA MET A 104 0.18 -1.13 3.00
C MET A 104 0.11 0.22 2.29
N GLY A 105 1.15 0.58 1.54
CA GLY A 105 1.26 1.82 0.77
C GLY A 105 2.62 2.51 0.95
N ARG A 106 3.47 2.02 1.85
CA ARG A 106 4.78 2.61 2.18
C ARG A 106 4.67 4.09 2.56
N ASP A 107 5.28 4.96 1.73
CA ASP A 107 5.30 6.41 1.90
C ASP A 107 4.10 7.11 1.22
N ALA A 108 3.13 6.34 0.68
CA ALA A 108 1.93 6.84 0.01
C ALA A 108 0.65 6.39 0.75
N GLY A 109 -0.21 7.34 1.05
CA GLY A 109 -1.46 7.11 1.79
C GLY A 109 -2.67 6.75 0.92
N PHE A 110 -2.51 6.47 -0.38
CA PHE A 110 -3.63 6.24 -1.28
C PHE A 110 -4.52 5.07 -0.86
N LEU A 111 -3.92 3.92 -0.47
CA LEU A 111 -4.69 2.78 0.02
C LEU A 111 -5.45 3.13 1.31
N ALA A 112 -4.79 3.78 2.27
CA ALA A 112 -5.41 4.16 3.53
C ALA A 112 -6.56 5.16 3.32
N GLN A 113 -6.34 6.20 2.53
CA GLN A 113 -7.33 7.24 2.28
C GLN A 113 -8.55 6.68 1.54
N ASN A 114 -8.33 5.98 0.42
CA ASN A 114 -9.44 5.53 -0.40
C ASN A 114 -10.21 4.37 0.24
N SER A 115 -9.53 3.48 0.98
CA SER A 115 -10.22 2.43 1.74
C SER A 115 -11.02 3.00 2.91
N ALA A 116 -10.54 4.06 3.57
CA ALA A 116 -11.30 4.74 4.61
C ALA A 116 -12.59 5.36 4.06
N ILE A 117 -12.51 6.02 2.90
CA ILE A 117 -13.68 6.60 2.23
C ILE A 117 -14.66 5.48 1.81
N ALA A 118 -14.17 4.45 1.13
CA ALA A 118 -14.99 3.37 0.60
C ALA A 118 -15.67 2.52 1.70
N SER A 119 -14.98 2.27 2.80
CA SER A 119 -15.52 1.51 3.94
C SER A 119 -16.30 2.37 4.94
N GLY A 120 -16.29 3.71 4.81
CA GLY A 120 -16.89 4.61 5.79
C GLY A 120 -16.20 4.55 7.16
N ALA A 121 -14.89 4.38 7.19
CA ALA A 121 -14.10 4.50 8.40
C ALA A 121 -14.14 5.93 8.95
N GLU A 122 -13.94 6.08 10.25
CA GLU A 122 -14.03 7.38 10.93
C GLU A 122 -12.87 8.30 10.62
N ALA A 123 -11.69 7.73 10.34
CA ALA A 123 -10.50 8.48 9.96
C ALA A 123 -9.51 7.63 9.14
N ALA A 124 -8.67 8.32 8.38
CA ALA A 124 -7.45 7.78 7.81
C ALA A 124 -6.24 8.55 8.34
N ILE A 125 -5.20 7.84 8.72
CA ILE A 125 -3.90 8.41 9.09
C ILE A 125 -2.94 8.09 7.94
N ILE A 126 -2.48 9.13 7.26
CA ILE A 126 -1.68 9.02 6.04
C ILE A 126 -0.37 9.81 6.16
N PRO A 127 0.71 9.38 5.49
CA PRO A 127 2.02 10.01 5.61
C PRO A 127 2.09 11.41 4.94
N GLU A 128 1.17 11.74 4.05
CA GLU A 128 1.11 13.03 3.37
C GLU A 128 0.54 14.15 4.23
N ASP A 129 -0.29 13.81 5.22
CA ASP A 129 -0.81 14.82 6.16
C ASP A 129 0.28 15.22 7.16
N ARG A 130 1.05 16.24 6.78
CA ARG A 130 2.14 16.84 7.57
C ARG A 130 1.67 18.03 8.39
N THR A 131 0.39 18.11 8.72
CA THR A 131 -0.08 19.18 9.59
C THR A 131 0.51 19.00 10.99
N ASP A 132 0.94 20.11 11.61
CA ASP A 132 1.43 20.14 13.01
C ASP A 132 0.37 19.72 14.02
N VAL A 133 -0.87 19.55 13.57
CA VAL A 133 -1.98 19.09 14.40
C VAL A 133 -2.02 17.58 14.38
N ASP A 134 -1.85 16.98 15.52
CA ASP A 134 -1.95 15.56 15.75
C ASP A 134 -3.26 14.99 15.19
N GLN A 135 -3.14 14.13 14.17
CA GLN A 135 -4.29 13.52 13.50
C GLN A 135 -5.15 12.69 14.48
N LEU A 136 -4.49 12.02 15.42
CA LEU A 136 -5.16 11.27 16.47
C LEU A 136 -5.96 12.19 17.40
N GLU A 137 -5.40 13.32 17.79
CA GLU A 137 -6.06 14.32 18.62
C GLU A 137 -7.26 14.93 17.90
N LYS A 138 -7.13 15.23 16.60
CA LYS A 138 -8.27 15.66 15.75
C LYS A 138 -9.39 14.63 15.73
N PHE A 139 -9.04 13.35 15.60
CA PHE A 139 -10.01 12.26 15.56
C PHE A 139 -10.72 12.11 16.89
N ILE A 140 -9.99 12.04 17.99
CA ILE A 140 -10.53 11.88 19.34
C ILE A 140 -11.28 13.15 19.79
N GLY A 141 -10.74 14.35 19.49
CA GLY A 141 -11.33 15.63 19.83
C GLY A 141 -12.65 15.94 19.11
N ARG A 142 -12.90 15.36 17.94
CA ARG A 142 -14.23 15.40 17.27
C ARG A 142 -15.29 14.58 18.00
N GLY A 143 -14.88 13.89 19.05
CA GLY A 143 -15.71 13.08 19.91
C GLY A 143 -16.23 11.83 19.19
N PHE A 144 -16.12 10.70 19.84
CA PHE A 144 -16.96 9.57 19.48
C PHE A 144 -18.39 10.07 19.47
N ARG A 145 -19.03 10.08 18.30
CA ARG A 145 -20.44 10.44 18.25
C ARG A 145 -21.16 9.50 19.21
N LYS A 146 -21.86 10.06 20.17
CA LYS A 146 -22.58 9.36 21.25
C LYS A 146 -23.51 8.23 20.79
N THR A 147 -23.63 8.04 19.48
CA THR A 147 -24.52 7.07 18.82
C THR A 147 -23.81 5.91 18.15
N LYS A 148 -22.47 5.88 18.11
CA LYS A 148 -21.71 4.78 17.48
C LYS A 148 -20.94 3.98 18.55
N ASN A 149 -21.18 2.69 18.60
CA ASN A 149 -20.56 1.75 19.53
C ASN A 149 -19.18 1.23 19.08
N SER A 150 -18.67 1.68 17.94
CA SER A 150 -17.34 1.28 17.44
C SER A 150 -16.78 2.32 16.50
N SER A 151 -15.45 2.41 16.45
CA SER A 151 -14.74 3.30 15.54
C SER A 151 -13.61 2.55 14.86
N ILE A 152 -13.51 2.73 13.53
CA ILE A 152 -12.45 2.17 12.71
C ILE A 152 -11.59 3.32 12.20
N VAL A 153 -10.29 3.23 12.47
CA VAL A 153 -9.27 4.16 11.96
C VAL A 153 -8.34 3.37 11.05
N ILE A 154 -8.23 3.79 9.81
CA ILE A 154 -7.29 3.17 8.88
C ILE A 154 -5.96 3.92 8.94
N VAL A 155 -4.88 3.17 9.06
CA VAL A 155 -3.52 3.70 9.22
C VAL A 155 -2.65 3.17 8.10
N SER A 156 -2.00 4.06 7.35
CA SER A 156 -0.97 3.65 6.39
C SER A 156 0.24 3.09 7.13
N GLU A 157 0.81 1.98 6.64
CA GLU A 157 2.11 1.55 7.12
C GLU A 157 3.13 2.66 6.84
N SER A 158 3.71 3.22 7.88
CA SER A 158 4.78 4.21 7.74
C SER A 158 5.92 3.83 8.66
N PRO A 159 7.12 3.59 8.11
CA PRO A 159 8.30 3.33 8.93
C PRO A 159 8.66 4.51 9.85
N LYS A 160 8.19 5.71 9.51
CA LYS A 160 8.51 6.95 10.24
C LYS A 160 7.62 7.14 11.46
N ASP A 161 6.35 6.73 11.35
CA ASP A 161 5.33 7.05 12.36
C ASP A 161 4.96 5.85 13.25
N GLY A 162 5.60 4.69 13.03
CA GLY A 162 5.42 3.49 13.85
C GLY A 162 4.13 2.71 13.60
N GLY A 163 3.35 3.07 12.57
CA GLY A 163 2.15 2.35 12.14
C GLY A 163 1.03 2.31 13.18
N ALA A 164 0.07 1.40 12.97
CA ALA A 164 -1.12 1.30 13.82
C ALA A 164 -0.82 0.96 15.28
N MET A 165 0.26 0.22 15.54
CA MET A 165 0.65 -0.13 16.92
C MET A 165 1.02 1.11 17.73
N HIS A 166 1.76 2.05 17.14
CA HIS A 166 2.13 3.30 17.80
C HIS A 166 0.89 4.10 18.23
N TYR A 167 -0.06 4.28 17.32
CA TYR A 167 -1.31 5.01 17.63
C TYR A 167 -2.15 4.28 18.68
N ALA A 168 -2.22 2.95 18.61
CA ALA A 168 -2.97 2.16 19.58
C ALA A 168 -2.37 2.25 21.00
N GLU A 169 -1.05 2.19 21.14
CA GLU A 169 -0.37 2.33 22.43
C GLU A 169 -0.58 3.73 23.01
N ARG A 170 -0.52 4.73 22.18
CA ARG A 170 -0.77 6.10 22.54
C ARG A 170 -2.21 6.30 23.06
N VAL A 171 -3.23 5.79 22.33
CA VAL A 171 -4.63 5.86 22.80
C VAL A 171 -4.83 5.12 24.10
N LYS A 172 -4.27 3.92 24.27
CA LYS A 172 -4.35 3.17 25.53
C LYS A 172 -3.79 3.95 26.72
N LYS A 173 -2.74 4.73 26.50
CA LYS A 173 -2.09 5.53 27.54
C LYS A 173 -2.87 6.81 27.86
N GLU A 174 -3.32 7.53 26.84
CA GLU A 174 -3.96 8.85 26.98
C GLU A 174 -5.46 8.74 27.26
N TYR A 175 -6.10 7.65 26.80
CA TYR A 175 -7.55 7.42 26.88
C TYR A 175 -7.89 5.99 27.35
N PRO A 176 -7.55 5.63 28.59
CA PRO A 176 -7.65 4.24 29.10
C PRO A 176 -9.09 3.69 29.18
N GLN A 177 -10.09 4.53 28.99
CA GLN A 177 -11.50 4.15 28.97
C GLN A 177 -11.89 3.40 27.68
N TYR A 178 -11.07 3.46 26.63
CA TYR A 178 -11.39 2.79 25.36
C TYR A 178 -10.70 1.42 25.21
N ASP A 179 -11.46 0.42 24.74
CA ASP A 179 -10.90 -0.87 24.35
C ASP A 179 -10.31 -0.75 22.93
N VAL A 180 -9.00 -0.75 22.83
CA VAL A 180 -8.26 -0.54 21.57
C VAL A 180 -7.77 -1.86 21.01
N ARG A 181 -8.06 -2.11 19.75
CA ARG A 181 -7.62 -3.27 18.98
C ARG A 181 -6.81 -2.83 17.75
N VAL A 182 -5.87 -3.69 17.34
CA VAL A 182 -5.05 -3.47 16.14
C VAL A 182 -5.20 -4.67 15.23
N THR A 183 -5.37 -4.39 13.95
CA THR A 183 -5.32 -5.39 12.88
C THR A 183 -4.36 -4.92 11.81
N ILE A 184 -3.33 -5.70 11.53
CA ILE A 184 -2.36 -5.42 10.45
C ILE A 184 -2.70 -6.35 9.29
N LEU A 185 -3.18 -5.79 8.17
CA LEU A 185 -3.59 -6.59 7.02
C LEU A 185 -2.38 -7.16 6.26
N GLY A 186 -1.29 -6.40 6.22
CA GLY A 186 -0.03 -6.86 5.63
C GLY A 186 -0.21 -7.45 4.23
N HIS A 187 0.44 -8.57 3.97
CA HIS A 187 0.51 -9.20 2.65
C HIS A 187 -0.81 -9.78 2.10
N LEU A 188 -1.89 -9.85 2.88
CA LEU A 188 -3.22 -10.19 2.36
C LEU A 188 -3.63 -9.26 1.21
N GLN A 189 -3.22 -7.99 1.28
CA GLN A 189 -3.51 -6.97 0.27
C GLN A 189 -2.81 -7.21 -1.08
N ARG A 190 -1.82 -8.10 -1.12
CA ARG A 190 -1.06 -8.43 -2.32
C ARG A 190 -1.58 -9.67 -3.05
N GLY A 191 -2.60 -10.30 -2.51
CA GLY A 191 -3.20 -11.52 -3.05
C GLY A 191 -4.64 -11.30 -3.51
N GLY A 192 -5.26 -12.38 -3.94
CA GLY A 192 -6.65 -12.40 -4.36
C GLY A 192 -6.83 -12.44 -5.87
N SER A 193 -8.09 -12.47 -6.28
CA SER A 193 -8.48 -12.40 -7.70
C SER A 193 -8.46 -10.95 -8.17
N PRO A 194 -7.92 -10.65 -9.35
CA PRO A 194 -7.90 -9.29 -9.85
C PRO A 194 -9.31 -8.75 -10.06
N SER A 195 -9.50 -7.47 -9.74
CA SER A 195 -10.75 -6.76 -10.00
C SER A 195 -10.98 -6.58 -11.51
N ALA A 196 -12.22 -6.33 -11.91
CA ALA A 196 -12.53 -5.98 -13.29
C ALA A 196 -11.80 -4.72 -13.76
N TYR A 197 -11.56 -3.78 -12.84
CA TYR A 197 -10.82 -2.55 -13.14
C TYR A 197 -9.35 -2.86 -13.45
N ASP A 198 -8.66 -3.61 -12.58
CA ASP A 198 -7.27 -4.01 -12.83
C ASP A 198 -7.11 -4.84 -14.11
N LEU A 199 -8.08 -5.73 -14.41
CA LEU A 199 -8.11 -6.46 -15.66
C LEU A 199 -8.30 -5.54 -16.88
N SER A 200 -9.05 -4.44 -16.75
CA SER A 200 -9.23 -3.49 -17.85
C SER A 200 -7.93 -2.75 -18.18
N LEU A 201 -7.07 -2.48 -17.20
CA LEU A 201 -5.80 -1.77 -17.40
C LEU A 201 -4.80 -2.55 -18.26
N ILE A 202 -4.94 -3.87 -18.37
CA ILE A 202 -4.05 -4.70 -19.19
C ILE A 202 -4.52 -4.84 -20.65
N HIS A 203 -5.70 -4.33 -20.98
CA HIS A 203 -6.31 -4.45 -22.31
C HIS A 203 -6.31 -3.14 -23.12
N ILE A 204 -5.58 -2.14 -22.69
CA ILE A 204 -5.48 -0.85 -23.37
C ILE A 204 -4.41 -0.90 -24.46
#